data_09041a0368dcb1cb389b678d4f16de7d
#
_entry.id   09041a0368dcb1cb389b678d4f16de7d
#
_cell.length_a   1.000
_cell.length_b   1.000
_cell.length_c   1.000
_cell.angle_alpha   90.00
_cell.angle_beta   90.00
_cell.angle_gamma   90.00
#
_symmetry.space_group_name_H-M   'P 1'
#
loop_
_entity.id
_entity.type
_entity.pdbx_description
1 polymer ?
#
loop_
_entity_poly.entity_id
_entity_poly.type
_entity_poly.pdbx_seq_one_letter_code
_entity_poly.pdbx_strand_id
1 'polypeptide(L)'
;MTKPDAATRSLVVEREMPHPAEKIWRALTQGPLIEEWLMKNDFQPVVGHRFNFRAEPMPQWNGVTDCEALVVEPHERLSYSWNASGEQAATGPRTVVTWTLTPTKTGTLVRMEQSGFRPEDQGFYQGATYGWRRMVGDLEQVVARLD
;
A
#
# COMPACT_ATOMS: atom_id res chain seq x y z
N MET A 1 -27.00 18.71 -2.34
CA MET A 1 -26.36 17.84 -1.42
C MET A 1 -25.38 16.92 -2.11
N THR A 2 -24.21 16.81 -1.57
CA THR A 2 -23.21 15.94 -2.14
C THR A 2 -23.15 14.62 -1.40
N LYS A 3 -22.78 13.58 -2.13
CA LYS A 3 -22.54 12.26 -1.56
C LYS A 3 -21.12 11.85 -1.91
N PRO A 4 -20.12 12.49 -1.26
CA PRO A 4 -18.73 12.24 -1.66
C PRO A 4 -18.35 10.77 -1.59
N ASP A 5 -18.86 10.06 -0.58
CA ASP A 5 -18.51 8.65 -0.44
C ASP A 5 -19.13 7.76 -1.52
N ALA A 6 -20.24 8.20 -2.10
CA ALA A 6 -20.88 7.45 -3.17
C ALA A 6 -20.09 7.50 -4.46
N ALA A 7 -19.19 8.49 -4.59
CA ALA A 7 -18.39 8.66 -5.78
C ALA A 7 -17.05 7.93 -5.71
N THR A 8 -16.70 7.35 -4.55
CA THR A 8 -15.43 6.67 -4.39
C THR A 8 -15.63 5.19 -4.10
N ARG A 9 -14.59 4.43 -4.38
CA ARG A 9 -14.58 3.01 -4.04
C ARG A 9 -13.20 2.57 -3.61
N SER A 10 -13.15 1.37 -3.05
CA SER A 10 -11.91 0.78 -2.54
C SER A 10 -11.64 -0.52 -3.27
N LEU A 11 -10.37 -0.88 -3.32
CA LEU A 11 -9.99 -2.24 -3.66
C LEU A 11 -9.40 -2.92 -2.43
N VAL A 12 -9.59 -4.22 -2.33
CA VAL A 12 -9.12 -5.01 -1.19
C VAL A 12 -8.44 -6.25 -1.72
N VAL A 13 -7.27 -6.55 -1.15
CA VAL A 13 -6.58 -7.81 -1.41
C VAL A 13 -6.30 -8.44 -0.06
N GLU A 14 -6.73 -9.69 0.12
CA GLU A 14 -6.49 -10.44 1.35
C GLU A 14 -5.71 -11.70 1.05
N ARG A 15 -4.83 -12.06 1.98
CA ARG A 15 -4.05 -13.28 1.84
C ARG A 15 -3.66 -13.79 3.22
N GLU A 16 -3.94 -15.04 3.49
CA GLU A 16 -3.43 -15.67 4.71
C GLU A 16 -2.00 -16.12 4.47
N MET A 17 -1.11 -15.73 5.38
CA MET A 17 0.30 -16.07 5.29
C MET A 17 0.68 -16.92 6.52
N PRO A 18 1.41 -18.04 6.33
CA PRO A 18 1.79 -18.91 7.46
C PRO A 18 2.99 -18.33 8.22
N HIS A 19 2.87 -17.08 8.67
CA HIS A 19 3.94 -16.36 9.34
C HIS A 19 3.37 -15.49 10.43
N PRO A 20 4.14 -15.22 11.51
CA PRO A 20 3.66 -14.33 12.57
C PRO A 20 3.60 -12.89 12.09
N ALA A 21 2.72 -12.11 12.71
CA ALA A 21 2.53 -10.71 12.34
C ALA A 21 3.82 -9.90 12.47
N GLU A 22 4.67 -10.23 13.42
CA GLU A 22 5.94 -9.54 13.62
C GLU A 22 6.84 -9.61 12.39
N LYS A 23 6.91 -10.78 11.75
CA LYS A 23 7.72 -10.93 10.53
C LYS A 23 7.12 -10.12 9.37
N ILE A 24 5.81 -10.17 9.24
CA ILE A 24 5.14 -9.42 8.17
C ILE A 24 5.32 -7.92 8.40
N TRP A 25 5.22 -7.49 9.66
CA TRP A 25 5.40 -6.09 10.01
C TRP A 25 6.78 -5.58 9.61
N ARG A 26 7.82 -6.39 9.80
CA ARG A 26 9.17 -6.00 9.38
C ARG A 26 9.22 -5.75 7.87
N ALA A 27 8.62 -6.63 7.09
CA ALA A 27 8.62 -6.47 5.63
C ALA A 27 7.79 -5.27 5.17
N LEU A 28 6.80 -4.86 5.96
CA LEU A 28 5.96 -3.71 5.66
C LEU A 28 6.59 -2.37 6.08
N THR A 29 7.57 -2.39 6.99
CA THR A 29 8.03 -1.14 7.62
C THR A 29 9.53 -0.88 7.48
N GLN A 30 10.32 -1.86 7.09
CA GLN A 30 11.74 -1.63 6.89
C GLN A 30 12.00 -1.32 5.41
N GLY A 31 12.52 -0.12 5.16
CA GLY A 31 12.71 0.37 3.79
C GLY A 31 13.39 -0.60 2.85
N PRO A 32 14.54 -1.21 3.23
CA PRO A 32 15.21 -2.17 2.37
C PRO A 32 14.35 -3.40 2.04
N LEU A 33 13.51 -3.84 2.97
CA LEU A 33 12.61 -4.97 2.70
C LEU A 33 11.44 -4.55 1.82
N ILE A 34 10.90 -3.36 2.03
CA ILE A 34 9.83 -2.82 1.17
C ILE A 34 10.30 -2.74 -0.28
N GLU A 35 11.55 -2.38 -0.48
CA GLU A 35 12.09 -2.28 -1.83
C GLU A 35 12.07 -3.62 -2.56
N GLU A 36 12.15 -4.74 -1.84
CA GLU A 36 12.20 -6.05 -2.45
C GLU A 36 10.86 -6.52 -3.00
N TRP A 37 9.74 -6.01 -2.47
CA TRP A 37 8.42 -6.43 -2.94
C TRP A 37 7.59 -5.29 -3.52
N LEU A 38 7.98 -4.06 -3.30
CA LEU A 38 7.20 -2.91 -3.75
C LEU A 38 8.03 -1.97 -4.61
N MET A 39 8.75 -1.04 -4.00
CA MET A 39 9.52 -0.02 -4.75
C MET A 39 10.59 0.58 -3.85
N LYS A 40 11.55 1.27 -4.46
CA LYS A 40 12.49 2.11 -3.71
C LYS A 40 11.71 3.13 -2.91
N ASN A 41 12.19 3.44 -1.70
CA ASN A 41 11.46 4.30 -0.80
C ASN A 41 12.39 4.87 0.27
N ASP A 42 11.88 5.88 0.98
CA ASP A 42 12.51 6.44 2.16
C ASP A 42 11.55 6.38 3.35
N PHE A 43 10.76 5.32 3.43
CA PHE A 43 9.77 5.13 4.47
C PHE A 43 10.39 5.02 5.86
N GLN A 44 9.72 5.62 6.84
CA GLN A 44 9.98 5.41 8.26
C GLN A 44 8.63 5.26 8.98
N PRO A 45 8.53 4.33 9.95
CA PRO A 45 7.27 4.06 10.62
C PRO A 45 6.95 5.11 11.71
N VAL A 46 6.81 6.36 11.30
CA VAL A 46 6.52 7.48 12.19
C VAL A 46 5.35 8.25 11.59
N VAL A 47 4.27 8.41 12.37
CA VAL A 47 3.09 9.16 11.91
C VAL A 47 3.51 10.57 11.52
N GLY A 48 3.05 11.01 10.36
CA GLY A 48 3.38 12.32 9.81
C GLY A 48 4.62 12.33 8.93
N HIS A 49 5.41 11.25 8.91
CA HIS A 49 6.58 11.20 8.05
C HIS A 49 6.15 11.19 6.59
N ARG A 50 6.71 12.10 5.81
CA ARG A 50 6.46 12.18 4.37
C ARG A 50 7.56 11.43 3.62
N PHE A 51 7.15 10.65 2.66
CA PHE A 51 8.06 9.82 1.88
C PHE A 51 7.48 9.60 0.51
N ASN A 52 8.23 8.92 -0.36
CA ASN A 52 7.68 8.52 -1.64
C ASN A 52 8.18 7.14 -2.04
N PHE A 53 7.40 6.51 -2.92
CA PHE A 53 7.81 5.31 -3.63
C PHE A 53 8.28 5.71 -5.03
N ARG A 54 9.34 5.09 -5.51
CA ARG A 54 9.95 5.44 -6.80
C ARG A 54 10.24 4.18 -7.60
N ALA A 55 9.87 4.23 -8.86
CA ALA A 55 10.13 3.17 -9.82
C ALA A 55 10.30 3.78 -11.22
N GLU A 56 10.48 2.93 -12.21
CA GLU A 56 10.60 3.39 -13.59
C GLU A 56 9.30 4.07 -14.02
N PRO A 57 9.36 5.24 -14.67
CA PRO A 57 8.16 5.90 -15.18
C PRO A 57 7.40 5.05 -16.18
N MET A 58 6.09 5.23 -16.20
CA MET A 58 5.19 4.56 -17.15
C MET A 58 4.35 5.65 -17.84
N PRO A 59 3.65 5.33 -18.95
CA PRO A 59 2.98 6.36 -19.74
C PRO A 59 2.06 7.29 -18.97
N GLN A 60 1.41 6.83 -17.91
CA GLN A 60 0.48 7.65 -17.13
C GLN A 60 0.95 7.88 -15.70
N TRP A 61 2.24 7.65 -15.44
CA TRP A 61 2.79 7.75 -14.10
C TRP A 61 4.27 8.12 -14.20
N ASN A 62 4.67 9.17 -13.51
CA ASN A 62 6.03 9.68 -13.59
C ASN A 62 7.05 8.88 -12.75
N GLY A 63 6.65 7.75 -12.19
CA GLY A 63 7.54 6.91 -11.40
C GLY A 63 7.58 7.27 -9.92
N VAL A 64 6.81 8.25 -9.47
CA VAL A 64 6.84 8.71 -8.08
C VAL A 64 5.42 8.74 -7.52
N THR A 65 5.27 8.17 -6.33
CA THR A 65 4.03 8.22 -5.55
C THR A 65 4.33 8.91 -4.24
N ASP A 66 3.64 10.01 -3.96
CA ASP A 66 3.84 10.78 -2.73
C ASP A 66 2.97 10.22 -1.61
N CYS A 67 3.56 10.08 -0.44
CA CYS A 67 2.92 9.42 0.68
C CYS A 67 3.18 10.15 1.99
N GLU A 68 2.29 9.93 2.95
CA GLU A 68 2.49 10.36 4.33
C GLU A 68 1.98 9.25 5.24
N ALA A 69 2.78 8.89 6.24
CA ALA A 69 2.38 7.87 7.22
C ALA A 69 1.26 8.42 8.09
N LEU A 70 0.14 7.70 8.14
CA LEU A 70 -1.07 8.14 8.84
C LEU A 70 -1.34 7.35 10.11
N VAL A 71 -1.14 6.03 10.08
CA VAL A 71 -1.36 5.14 11.21
C VAL A 71 -0.18 4.19 11.30
N VAL A 72 0.40 4.07 12.49
CA VAL A 72 1.48 3.11 12.75
C VAL A 72 1.18 2.42 14.08
N GLU A 73 0.53 1.27 14.00
CA GLU A 73 0.19 0.43 15.15
C GLU A 73 0.94 -0.89 14.98
N PRO A 74 2.08 -1.05 15.65
CA PRO A 74 2.97 -2.19 15.42
C PRO A 74 2.24 -3.53 15.45
N HIS A 75 2.50 -4.33 14.44
CA HIS A 75 1.97 -5.68 14.26
C HIS A 75 0.46 -5.74 14.00
N GLU A 76 -0.22 -4.60 13.91
CA GLU A 76 -1.68 -4.58 13.74
C GLU A 76 -2.14 -3.78 12.53
N ARG A 77 -1.67 -2.52 12.39
CA ARG A 77 -2.18 -1.66 11.32
C ARG A 77 -1.14 -0.64 10.87
N LEU A 78 -1.05 -0.49 9.57
CA LEU A 78 -0.22 0.51 8.92
C LEU A 78 -1.03 1.20 7.85
N SER A 79 -1.05 2.53 7.85
CA SER A 79 -1.77 3.27 6.82
C SER A 79 -0.94 4.45 6.35
N TYR A 80 -0.99 4.73 5.05
CA TYR A 80 -0.33 5.89 4.48
C TYR A 80 -1.10 6.37 3.25
N SER A 81 -0.99 7.67 2.98
CA SER A 81 -1.57 8.23 1.78
C SER A 81 -0.78 7.74 0.56
N TRP A 82 -1.46 7.70 -0.58
CA TRP A 82 -0.89 7.18 -1.83
C TRP A 82 -1.40 8.06 -2.95
N ASN A 83 -0.62 9.07 -3.29
CA ASN A 83 -1.07 10.14 -4.16
C ASN A 83 -0.19 10.28 -5.38
N ALA A 84 -0.80 10.64 -6.51
CA ALA A 84 -0.04 11.02 -7.69
C ALA A 84 0.84 12.22 -7.38
N SER A 85 1.98 12.30 -8.05
CA SER A 85 2.93 13.39 -7.84
C SER A 85 3.19 14.14 -9.14
N GLY A 86 3.98 15.23 -9.04
CA GLY A 86 4.36 16.02 -10.19
C GLY A 86 3.16 16.65 -10.87
N GLU A 87 3.12 16.59 -12.18
CA GLU A 87 2.04 17.21 -12.97
C GLU A 87 0.67 16.60 -12.67
N GLN A 88 0.63 15.36 -12.22
CA GLN A 88 -0.62 14.67 -11.93
C GLN A 88 -1.10 14.88 -10.49
N ALA A 89 -0.35 15.61 -9.67
CA ALA A 89 -0.69 15.77 -8.26
C ALA A 89 -2.05 16.44 -8.05
N ALA A 90 -2.43 17.35 -8.95
CA ALA A 90 -3.67 18.10 -8.82
C ALA A 90 -4.89 17.33 -9.32
N THR A 91 -4.71 16.43 -10.28
CA THR A 91 -5.83 15.75 -10.95
C THR A 91 -5.82 14.25 -10.84
N GLY A 92 -4.68 13.66 -10.46
CA GLY A 92 -4.55 12.22 -10.32
C GLY A 92 -5.20 11.69 -9.05
N PRO A 93 -5.15 10.37 -8.86
CA PRO A 93 -5.77 9.75 -7.70
C PRO A 93 -5.16 10.22 -6.38
N ARG A 94 -6.01 10.37 -5.38
CA ARG A 94 -5.60 10.64 -4.01
C ARG A 94 -6.23 9.57 -3.15
N THR A 95 -5.44 8.60 -2.73
CA THR A 95 -5.94 7.41 -2.07
C THR A 95 -5.20 7.17 -0.76
N VAL A 96 -5.71 6.21 0.00
CA VAL A 96 -5.09 5.76 1.24
C VAL A 96 -4.94 4.25 1.18
N VAL A 97 -3.74 3.78 1.48
CA VAL A 97 -3.44 2.35 1.59
C VAL A 97 -3.41 1.99 3.07
N THR A 98 -4.16 0.96 3.44
CA THR A 98 -4.23 0.47 4.81
C THR A 98 -3.93 -1.02 4.84
N TRP A 99 -2.95 -1.39 5.65
CA TRP A 99 -2.60 -2.78 5.93
C TRP A 99 -3.13 -3.16 7.30
N THR A 100 -3.84 -4.28 7.37
CA THR A 100 -4.35 -4.80 8.63
C THR A 100 -3.87 -6.23 8.79
N LEU A 101 -3.31 -6.55 9.95
CA LEU A 101 -2.77 -7.87 10.26
C LEU A 101 -3.63 -8.48 11.36
N THR A 102 -4.24 -9.63 11.09
CA THR A 102 -5.09 -10.33 12.04
C THR A 102 -4.55 -11.72 12.27
N PRO A 103 -4.15 -12.08 13.51
CA PRO A 103 -3.64 -13.42 13.78
C PRO A 103 -4.67 -14.49 13.47
N THR A 104 -4.20 -15.61 12.92
CA THR A 104 -5.01 -16.79 12.66
C THR A 104 -4.37 -17.99 13.37
N LYS A 105 -5.01 -19.15 13.28
CA LYS A 105 -4.46 -20.35 13.92
C LYS A 105 -3.10 -20.73 13.38
N THR A 106 -2.85 -20.45 12.10
CA THR A 106 -1.62 -20.92 11.44
C THR A 106 -0.70 -19.79 11.00
N GLY A 107 -1.09 -18.54 11.26
CA GLY A 107 -0.26 -17.41 10.83
C GLY A 107 -1.01 -16.09 10.98
N THR A 108 -1.11 -15.35 9.88
CA THR A 108 -1.71 -14.01 9.89
C THR A 108 -2.53 -13.80 8.63
N LEU A 109 -3.74 -13.28 8.79
CA LEU A 109 -4.50 -12.76 7.64
C LEU A 109 -4.01 -11.35 7.37
N VAL A 110 -3.47 -11.14 6.18
CA VAL A 110 -2.98 -9.85 5.72
C VAL A 110 -4.02 -9.25 4.81
N ARG A 111 -4.50 -8.06 5.16
CA ARG A 111 -5.50 -7.34 4.36
C ARG A 111 -4.91 -6.01 3.93
N MET A 112 -4.90 -5.76 2.62
CA MET A 112 -4.54 -4.45 2.06
C MET A 112 -5.81 -3.83 1.49
N GLU A 113 -6.07 -2.57 1.85
CA GLU A 113 -7.16 -1.81 1.27
C GLU A 113 -6.62 -0.50 0.73
N GLN A 114 -6.95 -0.19 -0.52
CA GLN A 114 -6.67 1.14 -1.08
C GLN A 114 -8.02 1.81 -1.36
N SER A 115 -8.26 2.91 -0.67
CA SER A 115 -9.55 3.61 -0.68
C SER A 115 -9.42 4.99 -1.29
N GLY A 116 -10.53 5.52 -1.83
CA GLY A 116 -10.59 6.87 -2.35
C GLY A 116 -10.55 6.96 -3.87
N PHE A 117 -10.71 5.87 -4.59
CA PHE A 117 -10.76 5.93 -6.06
C PHE A 117 -12.07 6.57 -6.51
N ARG A 118 -11.97 7.62 -7.31
CA ARG A 118 -13.10 8.30 -7.91
C ARG A 118 -13.51 7.61 -9.22
N PRO A 119 -14.71 7.86 -9.75
CA PRO A 119 -15.10 7.31 -11.05
C PRO A 119 -14.11 7.61 -12.17
N GLU A 120 -13.52 8.81 -12.16
CA GLU A 120 -12.51 9.19 -13.16
C GLU A 120 -11.19 8.46 -13.00
N ASP A 121 -10.99 7.75 -11.89
CA ASP A 121 -9.76 6.99 -11.62
C ASP A 121 -9.86 5.53 -12.08
N GLN A 122 -10.79 5.20 -12.95
CA GLN A 122 -11.07 3.81 -13.35
C GLN A 122 -9.83 3.07 -13.85
N GLY A 123 -9.01 3.72 -14.67
CA GLY A 123 -7.80 3.11 -15.19
C GLY A 123 -6.79 2.81 -14.10
N PHE A 124 -6.62 3.74 -13.16
CA PHE A 124 -5.74 3.54 -12.02
C PHE A 124 -6.25 2.43 -11.12
N TYR A 125 -7.58 2.36 -10.91
CA TYR A 125 -8.18 1.32 -10.09
C TYR A 125 -7.90 -0.07 -10.67
N GLN A 126 -8.08 -0.23 -11.97
CA GLN A 126 -7.85 -1.52 -12.63
C GLN A 126 -6.39 -1.93 -12.56
N GLY A 127 -5.48 -0.99 -12.83
CA GLY A 127 -4.05 -1.26 -12.73
C GLY A 127 -3.61 -1.59 -11.31
N ALA A 128 -4.16 -0.88 -10.33
CA ALA A 128 -3.84 -1.11 -8.93
C ALA A 128 -4.34 -2.49 -8.47
N THR A 129 -5.52 -2.89 -8.91
CA THR A 129 -6.05 -4.21 -8.55
C THR A 129 -5.12 -5.31 -9.02
N TYR A 130 -4.67 -5.23 -10.26
CA TYR A 130 -3.72 -6.21 -10.80
C TYR A 130 -2.38 -6.14 -10.06
N GLY A 131 -1.86 -4.94 -9.88
CA GLY A 131 -0.54 -4.75 -9.27
C GLY A 131 -0.49 -5.19 -7.81
N TRP A 132 -1.52 -4.87 -7.03
CA TRP A 132 -1.52 -5.23 -5.62
C TRP A 132 -1.59 -6.75 -5.40
N ARG A 133 -2.33 -7.47 -6.23
CA ARG A 133 -2.36 -8.92 -6.12
C ARG A 133 -0.97 -9.52 -6.29
N ARG A 134 -0.23 -9.01 -7.26
CA ARG A 134 1.13 -9.44 -7.50
C ARG A 134 2.05 -9.04 -6.34
N MET A 135 1.96 -7.79 -5.90
CA MET A 135 2.83 -7.27 -4.85
C MET A 135 2.60 -7.96 -3.50
N VAL A 136 1.35 -8.29 -3.17
CA VAL A 136 1.07 -9.04 -1.95
C VAL A 136 1.67 -10.45 -2.01
N GLY A 137 1.67 -11.06 -3.18
CA GLY A 137 2.35 -12.35 -3.35
C GLY A 137 3.86 -12.22 -3.17
N ASP A 138 4.45 -11.16 -3.72
CA ASP A 138 5.87 -10.90 -3.55
C ASP A 138 6.21 -10.59 -2.09
N LEU A 139 5.33 -9.90 -1.39
CA LEU A 139 5.48 -9.64 0.04
C LEU A 139 5.61 -10.95 0.81
N GLU A 140 4.77 -11.91 0.51
CA GLU A 140 4.84 -13.21 1.20
C GLU A 140 6.19 -13.89 0.95
N GLN A 141 6.72 -13.80 -0.26
CA GLN A 141 8.02 -14.40 -0.56
C GLN A 141 9.14 -13.73 0.22
N VAL A 142 9.09 -12.42 0.40
CA VAL A 142 10.07 -11.71 1.23
C VAL A 142 9.95 -12.17 2.68
N VAL A 143 8.74 -12.22 3.21
CA VAL A 143 8.49 -12.66 4.59
C VAL A 143 9.02 -14.06 4.82
N ALA A 144 8.82 -14.97 3.85
CA ALA A 144 9.24 -16.35 3.97
C ALA A 144 10.75 -16.51 4.11
N ARG A 145 11.54 -15.54 3.66
CA ARG A 145 13.01 -15.56 3.76
C ARG A 145 13.54 -14.96 5.06
N LEU A 146 12.67 -14.31 5.85
CA LEU A 146 13.09 -13.69 7.10
C LEU A 146 13.16 -14.72 8.22
N ASP A 147 14.04 -14.47 9.20
CA ASP A 147 14.20 -15.30 10.37
C ASP A 147 13.18 -14.99 11.47
#